data_a2303bfb8e7e9463a8e04399e60c21dd
#
_entry.id   a2303bfb8e7e9463a8e04399e60c21dd
#
_cell.length_a   1.000
_cell.length_b   1.000
_cell.length_c   1.000
_cell.angle_alpha   90.00
_cell.angle_beta   90.00
_cell.angle_gamma   90.00
#
_symmetry.space_group_name_H-M   'P 1'
#
loop_
_entity.id
_entity.type
_entity.pdbx_description
1 polymer ?
#
loop_
_entity_poly.entity_id
_entity_poly.type
_entity_poly.pdbx_seq_one_letter_code
_entity_poly.pdbx_strand_id
1 'polypeptide(L)'
;MDIATDRRAQDLLDSIFRVATELVRGERASLLLRDDATSEFVIARALGLAEDVQRQVRVRSGQGIAGHVVASKRPLLVRTQADMPAGLSGGQYRSASFVSVPVLVDDEPRGVLNFADHQDGRPFEESDLQMLEIIAGHIGACLVQQEQGEALQRLAETDPLTWLFNRRHFDKRLEGETNRALRAENLLALLMIDVDKFKTINDRLGHRVGDQVLKGVASAIKQAVRLYDVPTRYGGDEFAIILPEADTEVASRVARRILEKLEAVSLPSEMRDAGLTIGLSIGVATFPRPLADATALVEAADAAMYRAKQVGGGVRVWENSFADGPHGAMRSGRIAIPPAPYLSDPGHLATRDLQLLIPAALAGEWNAVVVGRDGQVLTIAIPSPNAAAVDELSKATGFAIYPVFSNATDLEATRRRLANP
;
A
#
# COMPACT_ATOMS: atom_id res chain seq x y z
N MET A 1 2.03 7.29 2.04
CA MET A 1 2.65 7.56 3.35
C MET A 1 1.53 7.74 4.35
N ASP A 2 1.41 6.84 5.31
CA ASP A 2 0.29 6.86 6.26
C ASP A 2 0.59 7.93 7.33
N ILE A 3 -0.15 9.03 7.29
CA ILE A 3 -0.01 10.21 8.18
C ILE A 3 -0.01 9.80 9.68
N ALA A 4 -0.59 8.65 10.03
CA ALA A 4 -0.69 8.18 11.40
C ALA A 4 0.61 7.57 11.94
N THR A 5 1.42 6.92 11.10
CA THR A 5 2.69 6.30 11.53
C THR A 5 3.78 7.34 11.65
N ASP A 6 3.85 8.28 10.72
CA ASP A 6 4.75 9.42 10.74
C ASP A 6 4.47 10.33 11.98
N ARG A 7 3.21 10.54 12.31
CA ARG A 7 2.79 11.34 13.47
C ARG A 7 3.24 10.74 14.81
N ARG A 8 3.12 9.42 15.00
CA ARG A 8 3.56 8.76 16.25
C ARG A 8 5.06 8.86 16.47
N ALA A 9 5.86 8.69 15.45
CA ALA A 9 7.32 8.81 15.53
C ALA A 9 7.73 10.25 15.80
N GLN A 10 7.10 11.23 15.17
CA GLN A 10 7.30 12.64 15.43
C GLN A 10 6.90 13.02 16.86
N ASP A 11 5.75 12.55 17.35
CA ASP A 11 5.28 12.76 18.72
C ASP A 11 6.25 12.17 19.76
N LEU A 12 6.87 11.02 19.46
CA LEU A 12 7.87 10.40 20.33
C LEU A 12 9.18 11.20 20.36
N LEU A 13 9.71 11.61 19.21
CA LEU A 13 10.88 12.48 19.13
C LEU A 13 10.65 13.80 19.84
N ASP A 14 9.45 14.40 19.71
CA ASP A 14 9.06 15.59 20.45
C ASP A 14 9.09 15.37 21.96
N SER A 15 8.57 14.24 22.41
CA SER A 15 8.56 13.89 23.83
C SER A 15 9.96 13.67 24.37
N ILE A 16 10.83 12.94 23.64
CA ILE A 16 12.22 12.71 24.04
C ILE A 16 13.00 14.04 24.08
N PHE A 17 12.86 14.88 23.06
CA PHE A 17 13.53 16.17 22.99
C PHE A 17 13.09 17.09 24.14
N ARG A 18 11.79 17.14 24.46
CA ARG A 18 11.26 17.88 25.59
C ARG A 18 11.82 17.38 26.92
N VAL A 19 11.82 16.06 27.16
CA VAL A 19 12.41 15.47 28.37
C VAL A 19 13.90 15.84 28.49
N ALA A 20 14.64 15.78 27.37
CA ALA A 20 16.05 16.20 27.37
C ALA A 20 16.20 17.64 27.80
N THR A 21 15.37 18.58 27.32
CA THR A 21 15.44 19.98 27.67
C THR A 21 15.06 20.24 29.12
N GLU A 22 14.13 19.48 29.69
CA GLU A 22 13.77 19.60 31.12
C GLU A 22 14.84 19.02 32.03
N LEU A 23 15.48 17.91 31.69
CA LEU A 23 16.51 17.26 32.51
C LEU A 23 17.84 18.05 32.50
N VAL A 24 18.30 18.42 31.31
CA VAL A 24 19.62 19.08 31.15
C VAL A 24 19.54 20.59 31.30
N ARG A 25 18.35 21.18 31.29
CA ARG A 25 18.06 22.59 31.57
C ARG A 25 18.84 23.56 30.70
N GLY A 26 19.03 23.26 29.42
CA GLY A 26 19.61 24.21 28.46
C GLY A 26 18.57 25.24 28.01
N GLU A 27 18.94 26.53 27.90
CA GLU A 27 18.08 27.57 27.29
C GLU A 27 18.01 27.43 25.78
N ARG A 28 19.03 26.84 25.18
CA ARG A 28 19.12 26.54 23.76
C ARG A 28 19.42 25.07 23.56
N ALA A 29 18.62 24.45 22.73
CA ALA A 29 18.84 23.07 22.32
C ALA A 29 18.48 22.89 20.86
N SER A 30 19.11 21.92 20.19
CA SER A 30 18.75 21.52 18.85
C SER A 30 19.05 20.06 18.62
N LEU A 31 18.09 19.36 17.97
CA LEU A 31 18.29 18.06 17.40
C LEU A 31 18.37 18.22 15.89
N LEU A 32 19.51 17.90 15.32
CA LEU A 32 19.69 17.82 13.87
C LEU A 32 19.62 16.35 13.47
N LEU A 33 18.93 16.06 12.38
CA LEU A 33 18.86 14.74 11.79
C LEU A 33 19.37 14.77 10.36
N ARG A 34 19.93 13.67 9.89
CA ARG A 34 20.44 13.53 8.54
C ARG A 34 19.28 13.50 7.55
N ASP A 35 19.39 14.31 6.52
CA ASP A 35 18.55 14.23 5.32
C ASP A 35 19.19 13.25 4.34
N ASP A 36 18.51 12.13 4.08
CA ASP A 36 19.03 11.07 3.22
C ASP A 36 19.18 11.49 1.75
N ALA A 37 18.44 12.50 1.29
CA ALA A 37 18.51 12.98 -0.08
C ALA A 37 19.77 13.84 -0.32
N THR A 38 20.16 14.65 0.67
CA THR A 38 21.27 15.61 0.57
C THR A 38 22.49 15.18 1.35
N SER A 39 22.36 14.21 2.27
CA SER A 39 23.36 13.84 3.28
C SER A 39 23.79 14.99 4.22
N GLU A 40 23.05 16.08 4.25
CA GLU A 40 23.23 17.19 5.18
C GLU A 40 22.40 16.96 6.45
N PHE A 41 22.78 17.62 7.54
CA PHE A 41 22.05 17.57 8.80
C PHE A 41 21.18 18.81 8.91
N VAL A 42 19.88 18.58 9.09
CA VAL A 42 18.85 19.63 9.18
C VAL A 42 18.24 19.66 10.58
N ILE A 43 17.81 20.82 11.05
CA ILE A 43 17.17 20.94 12.35
C ILE A 43 15.80 20.25 12.30
N ALA A 44 15.66 19.16 13.05
CA ALA A 44 14.40 18.47 13.26
C ALA A 44 13.62 19.09 14.42
N ARG A 45 14.31 19.48 15.50
CA ARG A 45 13.75 20.14 16.69
C ARG A 45 14.71 21.18 17.24
N ALA A 46 14.16 22.28 17.80
CA ALA A 46 14.96 23.27 18.46
C ALA A 46 14.20 23.97 19.59
N LEU A 47 14.95 24.41 20.58
CA LEU A 47 14.53 25.31 21.65
C LEU A 47 15.41 26.56 21.61
N GLY A 48 14.83 27.75 21.79
CA GLY A 48 15.57 29.02 21.82
C GLY A 48 16.15 29.49 20.50
N LEU A 49 15.64 28.93 19.34
CA LEU A 49 16.01 29.34 17.99
C LEU A 49 14.77 29.83 17.23
N ALA A 50 14.89 30.94 16.51
CA ALA A 50 13.81 31.43 15.65
C ALA A 50 13.48 30.42 14.51
N GLU A 51 12.21 30.33 14.16
CA GLU A 51 11.75 29.35 13.12
C GLU A 51 12.43 29.53 11.75
N ASP A 52 12.67 30.78 11.35
CA ASP A 52 13.35 31.09 10.10
C ASP A 52 14.78 30.55 10.07
N VAL A 53 15.48 30.61 11.23
CA VAL A 53 16.81 30.02 11.37
C VAL A 53 16.76 28.52 11.30
N GLN A 54 15.77 27.89 11.96
CA GLN A 54 15.61 26.45 11.95
C GLN A 54 15.43 25.89 10.51
N ARG A 55 14.68 26.58 9.67
CA ARG A 55 14.42 26.15 8.28
C ARG A 55 15.63 26.29 7.35
N GLN A 56 16.53 27.22 7.65
CA GLN A 56 17.68 27.55 6.78
C GLN A 56 18.96 26.81 7.15
N VAL A 57 19.09 26.37 8.40
CA VAL A 57 20.31 25.72 8.88
C VAL A 57 20.50 24.38 8.18
N ARG A 58 21.66 24.24 7.56
CA ARG A 58 22.18 23.01 6.97
C ARG A 58 23.61 22.83 7.45
N VAL A 59 23.94 21.65 7.96
CA VAL A 59 25.26 21.35 8.50
C VAL A 59 25.86 20.17 7.73
N ARG A 60 27.07 20.33 7.28
CA ARG A 60 27.85 19.24 6.66
C ARG A 60 28.80 18.62 7.68
N SER A 61 29.12 17.35 7.46
CA SER A 61 30.18 16.70 8.25
C SER A 61 31.47 17.50 8.22
N GLY A 62 32.08 17.75 9.40
CA GLY A 62 33.25 18.59 9.57
C GLY A 62 33.00 20.09 9.66
N GLN A 63 31.77 20.58 9.48
CA GLN A 63 31.43 22.00 9.47
C GLN A 63 30.89 22.46 10.83
N GLY A 64 31.61 23.37 11.50
CA GLY A 64 31.21 23.89 12.80
C GLY A 64 31.20 22.81 13.90
N ILE A 65 30.58 23.14 15.05
CA ILE A 65 30.54 22.23 16.22
C ILE A 65 29.78 20.94 15.89
N ALA A 66 28.56 21.05 15.41
CA ALA A 66 27.72 19.90 15.10
C ALA A 66 28.37 19.02 14.03
N GLY A 67 28.91 19.60 12.95
CA GLY A 67 29.63 18.86 11.91
C GLY A 67 30.91 18.18 12.39
N HIS A 68 31.62 18.77 13.34
CA HIS A 68 32.78 18.17 13.98
C HIS A 68 32.39 16.91 14.77
N VAL A 69 31.33 17.00 15.58
CA VAL A 69 30.78 15.87 16.35
C VAL A 69 30.31 14.75 15.43
N VAL A 70 29.65 15.08 14.33
CA VAL A 70 29.27 14.13 13.29
C VAL A 70 30.49 13.43 12.69
N ALA A 71 31.53 14.20 12.33
CA ALA A 71 32.74 13.66 11.69
C ALA A 71 33.58 12.80 12.63
N SER A 72 33.71 13.23 13.90
CA SER A 72 34.48 12.51 14.91
C SER A 72 33.75 11.33 15.52
N LYS A 73 32.41 11.31 15.41
CA LYS A 73 31.52 10.35 16.09
C LYS A 73 31.70 10.34 17.61
N ARG A 74 32.23 11.42 18.18
CA ARG A 74 32.52 11.57 19.60
C ARG A 74 31.77 12.76 20.19
N PRO A 75 31.26 12.65 21.39
CA PRO A 75 30.64 13.78 22.08
C PRO A 75 31.67 14.84 22.36
N LEU A 76 31.19 16.09 22.50
CA LEU A 76 32.00 17.25 22.81
C LEU A 76 31.34 18.00 23.97
N LEU A 77 32.05 18.06 25.09
CA LEU A 77 31.73 18.87 26.24
C LEU A 77 32.70 20.05 26.31
N VAL A 78 32.21 21.27 26.22
CA VAL A 78 32.98 22.51 26.43
C VAL A 78 32.44 23.20 27.67
N ARG A 79 33.28 23.35 28.69
CA ARG A 79 32.95 24.06 29.92
C ARG A 79 33.39 25.49 29.86
N THR A 80 34.53 25.72 29.23
CA THR A 80 35.17 27.04 29.07
C THR A 80 35.72 27.16 27.64
N GLN A 81 36.12 28.41 27.27
CA GLN A 81 36.77 28.63 25.98
C GLN A 81 38.06 27.83 25.78
N ALA A 82 38.74 27.45 26.88
CA ALA A 82 39.97 26.68 26.83
C ALA A 82 39.74 25.21 26.39
N ASP A 83 38.52 24.69 26.58
CA ASP A 83 38.12 23.30 26.19
C ASP A 83 37.74 23.22 24.72
N MET A 84 37.70 24.33 23.99
CA MET A 84 37.33 24.39 22.58
C MET A 84 38.39 23.71 21.70
N PRO A 85 38.04 22.72 20.87
CA PRO A 85 39.00 22.16 19.93
C PRO A 85 39.57 23.21 18.97
N ALA A 86 40.87 23.06 18.67
CA ALA A 86 41.56 23.97 17.76
C ALA A 86 40.85 24.05 16.39
N GLY A 87 40.62 25.26 15.90
CA GLY A 87 39.94 25.48 14.61
C GLY A 87 38.41 25.52 14.68
N LEU A 88 37.81 25.27 15.86
CA LEU A 88 36.40 25.52 16.09
C LEU A 88 36.19 26.86 16.76
N SER A 89 35.16 27.58 16.34
CA SER A 89 34.69 28.79 17.06
C SER A 89 33.35 28.48 17.71
N GLY A 90 33.20 28.86 18.97
CA GLY A 90 31.89 28.83 19.64
C GLY A 90 30.94 29.71 18.86
N GLY A 91 29.70 29.22 18.68
CA GLY A 91 28.64 30.02 18.07
C GLY A 91 28.27 31.23 18.91
N GLN A 92 27.24 31.98 18.53
CA GLN A 92 26.71 33.13 19.31
C GLN A 92 25.93 32.60 20.55
N TYR A 93 26.61 31.88 21.45
CA TYR A 93 26.07 31.45 22.73
C TYR A 93 26.29 32.53 23.78
N ARG A 94 25.42 32.63 24.78
CA ARG A 94 25.57 33.57 25.90
C ARG A 94 26.70 33.16 26.83
N SER A 95 26.89 31.85 26.98
CA SER A 95 27.98 31.26 27.74
C SER A 95 28.96 30.53 26.80
N ALA A 96 30.21 30.35 27.25
CA ALA A 96 31.16 29.51 26.51
C ALA A 96 30.87 28.01 26.65
N SER A 97 29.93 27.61 27.52
CA SER A 97 29.67 26.23 27.84
C SER A 97 28.56 25.65 26.97
N PHE A 98 28.85 24.47 26.38
CA PHE A 98 27.86 23.69 25.60
C PHE A 98 28.23 22.20 25.60
N VAL A 99 27.22 21.39 25.24
CA VAL A 99 27.36 19.94 25.00
C VAL A 99 26.81 19.61 23.63
N SER A 100 27.55 18.80 22.88
CA SER A 100 27.13 18.28 21.58
C SER A 100 27.39 16.79 21.53
N VAL A 101 26.34 15.99 21.24
CA VAL A 101 26.39 14.53 21.31
C VAL A 101 25.90 13.94 19.96
N PRO A 102 26.66 13.01 19.36
CA PRO A 102 26.20 12.37 18.12
C PRO A 102 25.06 11.40 18.44
N VAL A 103 24.05 11.38 17.55
CA VAL A 103 23.05 10.31 17.51
C VAL A 103 23.56 9.26 16.53
N LEU A 104 23.98 8.12 17.05
CA LEU A 104 24.56 7.04 16.27
C LEU A 104 23.56 5.87 16.10
N VAL A 105 23.57 5.28 14.92
CA VAL A 105 22.88 4.02 14.59
C VAL A 105 23.90 3.16 13.85
N ASP A 106 24.20 1.97 14.37
CA ASP A 106 25.20 1.07 13.79
C ASP A 106 26.55 1.76 13.50
N ASP A 107 27.02 2.55 14.46
CA ASP A 107 28.22 3.40 14.37
C ASP A 107 28.19 4.46 13.24
N GLU A 108 27.03 4.72 12.63
CA GLU A 108 26.85 5.78 11.64
C GLU A 108 26.10 6.97 12.22
N PRO A 109 26.58 8.23 11.98
CA PRO A 109 25.92 9.42 12.50
C PRO A 109 24.61 9.69 11.75
N ARG A 110 23.50 9.56 12.47
CA ARG A 110 22.14 9.86 11.98
C ARG A 110 21.63 11.21 12.44
N GLY A 111 22.30 11.78 13.44
CA GLY A 111 21.95 13.09 13.98
C GLY A 111 22.99 13.64 14.94
N VAL A 112 22.69 14.81 15.49
CA VAL A 112 23.46 15.43 16.57
C VAL A 112 22.52 16.21 17.49
N LEU A 113 22.70 16.04 18.79
CA LEU A 113 21.95 16.70 19.83
C LEU A 113 22.84 17.73 20.51
N ASN A 114 22.45 19.00 20.46
CA ASN A 114 23.23 20.12 20.99
C ASN A 114 22.48 20.84 22.11
N PHE A 115 23.17 21.21 23.18
CA PHE A 115 22.70 22.03 24.29
C PHE A 115 23.66 23.12 24.59
N ALA A 116 23.15 24.32 24.81
CA ALA A 116 23.95 25.52 25.19
C ALA A 116 23.16 26.37 26.17
N ASP A 117 23.90 27.29 26.88
CA ASP A 117 23.34 28.25 27.81
C ASP A 117 22.48 27.59 28.89
N HIS A 118 23.14 27.00 29.91
CA HIS A 118 22.44 26.35 31.03
C HIS A 118 21.59 27.37 31.80
N GLN A 119 20.35 27.03 32.13
CA GLN A 119 19.37 27.93 32.77
C GLN A 119 19.88 28.51 34.09
N ASP A 120 20.69 27.79 34.88
CA ASP A 120 21.27 28.24 36.12
C ASP A 120 22.59 29.03 35.92
N GLY A 121 23.00 29.26 34.66
CA GLY A 121 24.24 29.94 34.31
C GLY A 121 25.53 29.18 34.66
N ARG A 122 25.42 27.93 35.14
CA ARG A 122 26.57 27.04 35.40
C ARG A 122 27.12 26.46 34.10
N PRO A 123 28.38 26.08 34.03
CA PRO A 123 28.87 25.24 32.95
C PRO A 123 28.17 23.88 32.95
N PHE A 124 28.04 23.27 31.77
CA PHE A 124 27.65 21.86 31.67
C PHE A 124 28.75 20.96 32.27
N GLU A 125 28.31 19.84 32.86
CA GLU A 125 29.20 18.91 33.55
C GLU A 125 29.16 17.53 32.87
N GLU A 126 30.02 16.62 33.34
CA GLU A 126 30.07 15.25 32.84
C GLU A 126 28.75 14.48 33.00
N SER A 127 28.01 14.79 34.07
CA SER A 127 26.66 14.23 34.30
C SER A 127 25.65 14.66 33.22
N ASP A 128 25.75 15.94 32.76
CA ASP A 128 24.89 16.43 31.67
C ASP A 128 25.24 15.76 30.35
N LEU A 129 26.54 15.54 30.09
CA LEU A 129 27.01 14.80 28.93
C LEU A 129 26.50 13.35 28.93
N GLN A 130 26.71 12.60 30.02
CA GLN A 130 26.26 11.22 30.17
C GLN A 130 24.74 11.09 29.98
N MET A 131 23.96 12.03 30.52
CA MET A 131 22.53 12.08 30.32
C MET A 131 22.17 12.25 28.84
N LEU A 132 22.83 13.18 28.14
CA LEU A 132 22.61 13.42 26.72
C LEU A 132 23.06 12.24 25.84
N GLU A 133 24.12 11.53 26.21
CA GLU A 133 24.53 10.29 25.53
C GLU A 133 23.45 9.21 25.62
N ILE A 134 22.86 9.03 26.81
CA ILE A 134 21.73 8.09 27.00
C ILE A 134 20.55 8.51 26.13
N ILE A 135 20.19 9.78 26.14
CA ILE A 135 19.08 10.32 25.34
C ILE A 135 19.36 10.18 23.83
N ALA A 136 20.58 10.48 23.38
CA ALA A 136 20.99 10.30 21.99
C ALA A 136 20.89 8.83 21.56
N GLY A 137 21.24 7.88 22.42
CA GLY A 137 21.05 6.46 22.21
C GLY A 137 19.57 6.10 22.04
N HIS A 138 18.69 6.66 22.87
CA HIS A 138 17.25 6.46 22.73
C HIS A 138 16.69 7.06 21.43
N ILE A 139 17.15 8.24 21.01
CA ILE A 139 16.77 8.83 19.72
C ILE A 139 17.21 7.90 18.58
N GLY A 140 18.46 7.37 18.63
CA GLY A 140 18.94 6.40 17.64
C GLY A 140 18.07 5.15 17.56
N ALA A 141 17.71 4.57 18.70
CA ALA A 141 16.81 3.39 18.75
C ALA A 141 15.42 3.71 18.16
N CYS A 142 14.86 4.90 18.43
CA CYS A 142 13.59 5.34 17.84
C CYS A 142 13.66 5.46 16.31
N LEU A 143 14.76 6.00 15.78
CA LEU A 143 14.96 6.09 14.32
C LEU A 143 15.01 4.70 13.67
N VAL A 144 15.73 3.75 14.25
CA VAL A 144 15.76 2.35 13.78
C VAL A 144 14.38 1.72 13.80
N GLN A 145 13.65 1.88 14.91
CA GLN A 145 12.30 1.32 15.04
C GLN A 145 11.33 1.93 13.99
N GLN A 146 11.45 3.21 13.73
CA GLN A 146 10.67 3.88 12.68
C GLN A 146 11.01 3.30 11.29
N GLU A 147 12.28 3.23 10.92
CA GLU A 147 12.72 2.67 9.63
C GLU A 147 12.25 1.22 9.43
N GLN A 148 12.36 0.40 10.49
CA GLN A 148 11.86 -0.99 10.45
C GLN A 148 10.34 -1.05 10.31
N GLY A 149 9.61 -0.19 11.03
CA GLY A 149 8.16 -0.08 10.92
C GLY A 149 7.71 0.30 9.51
N GLU A 150 8.35 1.31 8.90
CA GLU A 150 8.08 1.74 7.54
C GLU A 150 8.43 0.66 6.50
N ALA A 151 9.55 -0.06 6.72
CA ALA A 151 9.95 -1.17 5.84
C ALA A 151 8.95 -2.33 5.92
N LEU A 152 8.52 -2.72 7.11
CA LEU A 152 7.49 -3.74 7.32
C LEU A 152 6.16 -3.33 6.71
N GLN A 153 5.76 -2.07 6.87
CA GLN A 153 4.53 -1.55 6.29
C GLN A 153 4.60 -1.57 4.76
N ARG A 154 5.72 -1.11 4.17
CA ARG A 154 5.94 -1.20 2.72
C ARG A 154 5.83 -2.63 2.20
N LEU A 155 6.46 -3.60 2.88
CA LEU A 155 6.37 -5.02 2.53
C LEU A 155 4.94 -5.57 2.66
N ALA A 156 4.18 -5.10 3.65
CA ALA A 156 2.80 -5.52 3.86
C ALA A 156 1.79 -4.88 2.88
N GLU A 157 2.10 -3.72 2.30
CA GLU A 157 1.20 -2.92 1.47
C GLU A 157 1.55 -2.91 -0.02
N THR A 158 2.75 -3.36 -0.42
CA THR A 158 3.17 -3.37 -1.82
C THR A 158 3.33 -4.77 -2.38
N ASP A 159 3.24 -4.90 -3.71
CA ASP A 159 3.58 -6.09 -4.46
C ASP A 159 5.10 -6.13 -4.73
N PRO A 160 5.80 -7.22 -4.36
CA PRO A 160 7.27 -7.27 -4.44
C PRO A 160 7.83 -7.29 -5.88
N LEU A 161 7.01 -7.67 -6.88
CA LEU A 161 7.44 -7.72 -8.27
C LEU A 161 7.36 -6.34 -8.93
N THR A 162 6.25 -5.63 -8.72
CA THR A 162 5.89 -4.39 -9.43
C THR A 162 6.12 -3.12 -8.62
N TRP A 163 6.23 -3.24 -7.29
CA TRP A 163 6.32 -2.12 -6.36
C TRP A 163 5.12 -1.15 -6.47
N LEU A 164 3.99 -1.63 -6.94
CA LEU A 164 2.69 -1.01 -6.78
C LEU A 164 2.09 -1.45 -5.44
N PHE A 165 1.03 -0.80 -5.00
CA PHE A 165 0.28 -1.31 -3.86
C PHE A 165 -0.25 -2.71 -4.16
N ASN A 166 -0.44 -3.52 -3.11
CA ASN A 166 -1.07 -4.83 -3.23
C ASN A 166 -2.59 -4.76 -3.02
N ARG A 167 -3.29 -5.85 -3.27
CA ARG A 167 -4.74 -5.94 -3.13
C ARG A 167 -5.23 -5.57 -1.72
N ARG A 168 -4.51 -5.99 -0.68
CA ARG A 168 -4.89 -5.67 0.71
C ARG A 168 -4.91 -4.17 0.98
N HIS A 169 -3.91 -3.45 0.48
CA HIS A 169 -3.87 -1.99 0.56
C HIS A 169 -5.01 -1.35 -0.23
N PHE A 170 -5.28 -1.86 -1.45
CA PHE A 170 -6.38 -1.41 -2.30
C PHE A 170 -7.73 -1.51 -1.58
N ASP A 171 -8.07 -2.68 -1.01
CA ASP A 171 -9.36 -2.90 -0.37
C ASP A 171 -9.59 -1.90 0.78
N LYS A 172 -8.58 -1.73 1.66
CA LYS A 172 -8.60 -0.76 2.77
C LYS A 172 -8.73 0.68 2.26
N ARG A 173 -8.02 1.01 1.20
CA ARG A 173 -7.97 2.37 0.66
C ARG A 173 -9.26 2.73 -0.08
N LEU A 174 -9.83 1.80 -0.84
CA LEU A 174 -11.08 2.00 -1.56
C LEU A 174 -12.24 2.28 -0.59
N GLU A 175 -12.36 1.52 0.48
CA GLU A 175 -13.36 1.76 1.53
C GLU A 175 -13.20 3.17 2.15
N GLY A 176 -11.98 3.58 2.43
CA GLY A 176 -11.69 4.93 2.95
C GLY A 176 -12.06 6.04 1.97
N GLU A 177 -11.71 5.89 0.69
CA GLU A 177 -11.98 6.92 -0.33
C GLU A 177 -13.47 6.99 -0.73
N THR A 178 -14.19 5.88 -0.78
CA THR A 178 -15.65 5.90 -1.00
C THR A 178 -16.38 6.59 0.14
N ASN A 179 -15.99 6.31 1.40
CA ASN A 179 -16.54 7.00 2.56
C ASN A 179 -16.21 8.51 2.56
N ARG A 180 -15.01 8.89 2.10
CA ARG A 180 -14.62 10.30 1.95
C ARG A 180 -15.43 10.98 0.85
N ALA A 181 -15.56 10.35 -0.31
CA ALA A 181 -16.31 10.86 -1.44
C ALA A 181 -17.77 11.13 -1.08
N LEU A 182 -18.42 10.22 -0.35
CA LEU A 182 -19.79 10.41 0.15
C LEU A 182 -19.93 11.61 1.09
N ARG A 183 -18.98 11.79 2.04
CA ARG A 183 -19.04 12.89 3.01
C ARG A 183 -18.75 14.25 2.42
N ALA A 184 -17.83 14.31 1.45
CA ALA A 184 -17.38 15.54 0.82
C ALA A 184 -18.13 15.86 -0.47
N GLU A 185 -19.10 15.01 -0.88
CA GLU A 185 -19.82 15.09 -2.16
C GLU A 185 -18.86 15.12 -3.37
N ASN A 186 -17.68 14.55 -3.23
CA ASN A 186 -16.67 14.48 -4.29
C ASN A 186 -16.86 13.22 -5.15
N LEU A 187 -16.30 13.28 -6.35
CA LEU A 187 -16.27 12.14 -7.26
C LEU A 187 -15.06 11.25 -6.94
N LEU A 188 -15.20 9.98 -7.23
CA LEU A 188 -14.15 8.98 -7.14
C LEU A 188 -14.23 8.11 -8.40
N ALA A 189 -13.12 7.85 -9.05
CA ALA A 189 -13.09 6.90 -10.15
C ALA A 189 -12.22 5.69 -9.85
N LEU A 190 -12.57 4.58 -10.46
CA LEU A 190 -11.82 3.32 -10.41
C LEU A 190 -11.52 2.85 -11.83
N LEU A 191 -10.26 2.47 -12.04
CA LEU A 191 -9.83 1.72 -13.22
C LEU A 191 -9.55 0.29 -12.80
N MET A 192 -10.14 -0.69 -13.52
CA MET A 192 -9.72 -2.09 -13.51
C MET A 192 -9.01 -2.39 -14.83
N ILE A 193 -7.86 -3.05 -14.77
CA ILE A 193 -6.94 -3.26 -15.88
C ILE A 193 -6.50 -4.71 -15.91
N ASP A 194 -6.53 -5.33 -17.08
CA ASP A 194 -6.04 -6.69 -17.32
C ASP A 194 -5.05 -6.68 -18.49
N VAL A 195 -3.99 -7.51 -18.38
CA VAL A 195 -3.00 -7.66 -19.44
C VAL A 195 -3.46 -8.68 -20.46
N ASP A 196 -3.75 -8.21 -21.67
CA ASP A 196 -4.28 -9.06 -22.72
C ASP A 196 -3.33 -10.20 -23.10
N LYS A 197 -3.85 -11.42 -23.17
CA LYS A 197 -3.11 -12.64 -23.56
C LYS A 197 -1.88 -12.95 -22.71
N PHE A 198 -1.83 -12.49 -21.45
CA PHE A 198 -0.69 -12.69 -20.55
C PHE A 198 -0.32 -14.17 -20.39
N LYS A 199 -1.31 -15.06 -20.28
CA LYS A 199 -1.09 -16.50 -20.24
C LYS A 199 -0.31 -17.00 -21.47
N THR A 200 -0.66 -16.50 -22.66
CA THR A 200 0.05 -16.89 -23.90
C THR A 200 1.52 -16.45 -23.88
N ILE A 201 1.82 -15.28 -23.27
CA ILE A 201 3.19 -14.81 -23.10
C ILE A 201 3.94 -15.76 -22.18
N ASN A 202 3.39 -16.10 -21.03
CA ASN A 202 4.00 -17.05 -20.09
C ASN A 202 4.21 -18.43 -20.70
N ASP A 203 3.22 -18.97 -21.41
CA ASP A 203 3.27 -20.31 -22.01
C ASP A 203 4.32 -20.40 -23.13
N ARG A 204 4.55 -19.31 -23.87
CA ARG A 204 5.52 -19.28 -24.98
C ARG A 204 6.94 -18.85 -24.58
N LEU A 205 7.07 -17.89 -23.66
CA LEU A 205 8.33 -17.23 -23.35
C LEU A 205 8.79 -17.45 -21.89
N GLY A 206 7.98 -18.13 -21.10
CA GLY A 206 8.25 -18.45 -19.69
C GLY A 206 7.94 -17.31 -18.74
N HIS A 207 7.79 -17.65 -17.47
CA HIS A 207 7.40 -16.71 -16.39
C HIS A 207 8.36 -15.55 -16.21
N ARG A 208 9.68 -15.73 -16.49
CA ARG A 208 10.66 -14.65 -16.37
C ARG A 208 10.36 -13.48 -17.34
N VAL A 209 9.91 -13.78 -18.55
CA VAL A 209 9.49 -12.77 -19.52
C VAL A 209 8.17 -12.15 -19.10
N GLY A 210 7.22 -12.96 -18.60
CA GLY A 210 5.97 -12.46 -18.01
C GLY A 210 6.19 -11.47 -16.86
N ASP A 211 7.14 -11.77 -15.97
CA ASP A 211 7.51 -10.85 -14.88
C ASP A 211 8.05 -9.51 -15.39
N GLN A 212 8.85 -9.52 -16.46
CA GLN A 212 9.34 -8.30 -17.10
C GLN A 212 8.20 -7.49 -17.73
N VAL A 213 7.23 -8.19 -18.34
CA VAL A 213 6.02 -7.57 -18.88
C VAL A 213 5.22 -6.87 -17.77
N LEU A 214 4.97 -7.55 -16.65
CA LEU A 214 4.26 -6.97 -15.51
C LEU A 214 4.99 -5.75 -14.92
N LYS A 215 6.33 -5.79 -14.85
CA LYS A 215 7.14 -4.63 -14.45
C LYS A 215 7.00 -3.48 -15.45
N GLY A 216 6.95 -3.78 -16.74
CA GLY A 216 6.73 -2.79 -17.81
C GLY A 216 5.38 -2.10 -17.68
N VAL A 217 4.30 -2.89 -17.49
CA VAL A 217 2.95 -2.36 -17.25
C VAL A 217 2.91 -1.50 -15.98
N ALA A 218 3.49 -1.97 -14.88
CA ALA A 218 3.56 -1.21 -13.63
C ALA A 218 4.32 0.12 -13.82
N SER A 219 5.39 0.14 -14.62
CA SER A 219 6.13 1.36 -14.96
C SER A 219 5.26 2.35 -15.76
N ALA A 220 4.52 1.87 -16.77
CA ALA A 220 3.59 2.70 -17.53
C ALA A 220 2.50 3.30 -16.62
N ILE A 221 1.94 2.50 -15.72
CA ILE A 221 0.94 2.94 -14.73
C ILE A 221 1.54 4.04 -13.84
N LYS A 222 2.72 3.82 -13.23
CA LYS A 222 3.39 4.81 -12.36
C LYS A 222 3.61 6.15 -13.05
N GLN A 223 3.99 6.14 -14.33
CA GLN A 223 4.20 7.35 -15.12
C GLN A 223 2.90 8.06 -15.50
N ALA A 224 1.78 7.34 -15.46
CA ALA A 224 0.47 7.85 -15.86
C ALA A 224 -0.39 8.36 -14.69
N VAL A 225 -0.03 8.10 -13.43
CA VAL A 225 -0.81 8.47 -12.26
C VAL A 225 -0.20 9.67 -11.52
N ARG A 226 -1.00 10.31 -10.66
CA ARG A 226 -0.59 11.40 -9.78
C ARG A 226 -0.17 10.85 -8.41
N LEU A 227 0.41 11.70 -7.58
CA LEU A 227 0.85 11.34 -6.23
C LEU A 227 -0.27 10.79 -5.33
N TYR A 228 -1.49 11.28 -5.50
CA TYR A 228 -2.65 10.88 -4.67
C TYR A 228 -3.45 9.71 -5.25
N ASP A 229 -3.15 9.30 -6.47
CA ASP A 229 -3.75 8.13 -7.09
C ASP A 229 -3.16 6.86 -6.44
N VAL A 230 -3.94 5.77 -6.40
CA VAL A 230 -3.53 4.53 -5.74
C VAL A 230 -3.39 3.40 -6.78
N PRO A 231 -2.23 3.31 -7.45
CA PRO A 231 -1.98 2.24 -8.40
C PRO A 231 -1.67 0.94 -7.67
N THR A 232 -2.34 -0.12 -8.05
CA THR A 232 -2.34 -1.41 -7.35
C THR A 232 -2.13 -2.57 -8.33
N ARG A 233 -1.37 -3.59 -7.95
CA ARG A 233 -1.46 -4.92 -8.54
C ARG A 233 -2.56 -5.68 -7.82
N TYR A 234 -3.68 -5.87 -8.50
CA TYR A 234 -4.90 -6.45 -7.92
C TYR A 234 -4.90 -7.97 -7.90
N GLY A 235 -4.35 -8.59 -8.96
CA GLY A 235 -4.23 -10.03 -9.13
C GLY A 235 -2.94 -10.42 -9.85
N GLY A 236 -2.90 -11.59 -10.47
CA GLY A 236 -1.74 -12.10 -11.21
C GLY A 236 -1.30 -11.15 -12.33
N ASP A 237 -2.19 -10.90 -13.28
CA ASP A 237 -2.05 -10.01 -14.44
C ASP A 237 -3.04 -8.84 -14.42
N GLU A 238 -3.72 -8.65 -13.29
CA GLU A 238 -4.71 -7.61 -13.07
C GLU A 238 -4.14 -6.45 -12.23
N PHE A 239 -4.49 -5.23 -12.63
CA PHE A 239 -4.15 -4.01 -11.92
C PHE A 239 -5.41 -3.19 -11.65
N ALA A 240 -5.38 -2.39 -10.60
CA ALA A 240 -6.45 -1.44 -10.27
C ALA A 240 -5.87 -0.08 -9.91
N ILE A 241 -6.62 0.98 -10.18
CA ILE A 241 -6.19 2.35 -9.83
C ILE A 241 -7.38 3.09 -9.24
N ILE A 242 -7.25 3.50 -7.97
CA ILE A 242 -8.21 4.41 -7.35
C ILE A 242 -7.78 5.84 -7.70
N LEU A 243 -8.70 6.63 -8.23
CA LEU A 243 -8.50 8.01 -8.62
C LEU A 243 -9.41 8.92 -7.78
N PRO A 244 -8.94 9.44 -6.64
CA PRO A 244 -9.70 10.39 -5.84
C PRO A 244 -9.99 11.67 -6.62
N GLU A 245 -11.15 12.27 -6.40
CA GLU A 245 -11.59 13.52 -7.02
C GLU A 245 -11.51 13.50 -8.56
N ALA A 246 -11.82 12.35 -9.15
CA ALA A 246 -11.81 12.17 -10.60
C ALA A 246 -13.21 11.81 -11.12
N ASP A 247 -13.60 12.49 -12.18
CA ASP A 247 -14.76 12.15 -13.00
C ASP A 247 -14.40 11.12 -14.08
N THR A 248 -15.40 10.73 -14.85
CA THR A 248 -15.26 9.77 -15.96
C THR A 248 -14.27 10.26 -17.04
N GLU A 249 -14.23 11.57 -17.28
CA GLU A 249 -13.36 12.16 -18.30
C GLU A 249 -11.89 12.14 -17.85
N VAL A 250 -11.63 12.56 -16.61
CA VAL A 250 -10.30 12.49 -15.99
C VAL A 250 -9.81 11.04 -15.96
N ALA A 251 -10.63 10.10 -15.50
CA ALA A 251 -10.31 8.69 -15.44
C ALA A 251 -10.01 8.10 -16.84
N SER A 252 -10.81 8.45 -17.84
CA SER A 252 -10.58 8.02 -19.22
C SER A 252 -9.30 8.60 -19.82
N ARG A 253 -8.91 9.83 -19.46
CA ARG A 253 -7.61 10.40 -19.84
C ARG A 253 -6.45 9.66 -19.20
N VAL A 254 -6.57 9.30 -17.91
CA VAL A 254 -5.54 8.49 -17.23
C VAL A 254 -5.41 7.12 -17.91
N ALA A 255 -6.52 6.45 -18.22
CA ALA A 255 -6.53 5.16 -18.89
C ALA A 255 -5.84 5.24 -20.28
N ARG A 256 -6.14 6.22 -21.09
CA ARG A 256 -5.47 6.44 -22.39
C ARG A 256 -3.98 6.73 -22.23
N ARG A 257 -3.61 7.57 -21.26
CA ARG A 257 -2.20 7.86 -20.96
C ARG A 257 -1.43 6.62 -20.54
N ILE A 258 -2.05 5.67 -19.85
CA ILE A 258 -1.43 4.37 -19.52
C ILE A 258 -1.09 3.61 -20.80
N LEU A 259 -2.02 3.52 -21.75
CA LEU A 259 -1.80 2.87 -23.04
C LEU A 259 -0.65 3.54 -23.83
N GLU A 260 -0.65 4.87 -23.92
CA GLU A 260 0.41 5.63 -24.54
C GLU A 260 1.80 5.41 -23.89
N LYS A 261 1.82 5.37 -22.56
CA LYS A 261 3.06 5.09 -21.81
C LYS A 261 3.54 3.66 -22.01
N LEU A 262 2.61 2.70 -22.13
CA LEU A 262 2.96 1.30 -22.39
C LEU A 262 3.65 1.13 -23.74
N GLU A 263 3.23 1.84 -24.78
CA GLU A 263 3.87 1.82 -26.11
C GLU A 263 5.33 2.31 -26.04
N ALA A 264 5.64 3.22 -25.11
CA ALA A 264 6.98 3.77 -24.90
C ALA A 264 7.87 2.89 -23.99
N VAL A 265 7.29 1.87 -23.33
CA VAL A 265 8.05 0.96 -22.45
C VAL A 265 8.89 0.00 -23.31
N SER A 266 10.16 -0.10 -22.96
CA SER A 266 11.07 -1.09 -23.59
C SER A 266 10.69 -2.48 -23.10
N LEU A 267 10.02 -3.25 -23.95
CA LEU A 267 9.65 -4.64 -23.68
C LEU A 267 10.80 -5.60 -23.98
N PRO A 268 10.79 -6.81 -23.37
CA PRO A 268 11.79 -7.83 -23.65
C PRO A 268 11.94 -8.12 -25.15
N SER A 269 13.17 -8.28 -25.62
CA SER A 269 13.47 -8.58 -27.03
C SER A 269 12.79 -9.87 -27.49
N GLU A 270 12.72 -10.87 -26.60
CA GLU A 270 12.07 -12.16 -26.83
C GLU A 270 10.60 -12.03 -27.28
N MET A 271 9.90 -11.00 -26.82
CA MET A 271 8.52 -10.72 -27.27
C MET A 271 8.48 -10.25 -28.71
N ARG A 272 9.40 -9.37 -29.09
CA ARG A 272 9.53 -8.87 -30.48
C ARG A 272 9.89 -9.99 -31.43
N ASP A 273 10.85 -10.84 -31.04
CA ASP A 273 11.31 -11.99 -31.82
C ASP A 273 10.20 -13.03 -32.01
N ALA A 274 9.30 -13.16 -31.01
CA ALA A 274 8.13 -14.03 -31.08
C ALA A 274 6.90 -13.40 -31.78
N GLY A 275 6.99 -12.16 -32.24
CA GLY A 275 5.87 -11.42 -32.84
C GLY A 275 4.71 -11.15 -31.88
N LEU A 276 5.00 -11.07 -30.57
CA LEU A 276 4.01 -10.82 -29.53
C LEU A 276 3.97 -9.35 -29.16
N THR A 277 2.76 -8.83 -28.98
CA THR A 277 2.51 -7.47 -28.51
C THR A 277 1.74 -7.52 -27.19
N ILE A 278 1.89 -6.48 -26.37
CA ILE A 278 1.10 -6.31 -25.15
C ILE A 278 -0.07 -5.38 -25.44
N GLY A 279 -1.26 -5.82 -25.06
CA GLY A 279 -2.46 -4.99 -24.95
C GLY A 279 -2.90 -4.91 -23.49
N LEU A 280 -3.73 -3.90 -23.19
CA LEU A 280 -4.45 -3.78 -21.92
C LEU A 280 -5.93 -3.60 -22.20
N SER A 281 -6.73 -4.29 -21.40
CA SER A 281 -8.17 -4.07 -21.30
C SER A 281 -8.44 -3.26 -20.05
N ILE A 282 -9.00 -2.04 -20.20
CA ILE A 282 -9.20 -1.09 -19.11
C ILE A 282 -10.68 -0.77 -18.98
N GLY A 283 -11.26 -1.06 -17.82
CA GLY A 283 -12.61 -0.65 -17.42
C GLY A 283 -12.56 0.56 -16.50
N VAL A 284 -13.42 1.53 -16.74
CA VAL A 284 -13.55 2.76 -15.96
C VAL A 284 -14.93 2.84 -15.35
N ALA A 285 -15.03 3.07 -14.04
CA ALA A 285 -16.28 3.38 -13.35
C ALA A 285 -16.11 4.55 -12.40
N THR A 286 -17.22 5.26 -12.11
CA THR A 286 -17.23 6.43 -11.23
C THR A 286 -18.28 6.32 -10.14
N PHE A 287 -17.99 6.90 -8.97
CA PHE A 287 -18.78 6.89 -7.77
C PHE A 287 -19.03 8.35 -7.30
N PRO A 288 -20.10 8.73 -6.59
CA PRO A 288 -21.08 7.82 -5.97
C PRO A 288 -22.31 7.51 -6.85
N ARG A 289 -22.62 8.24 -7.88
CA ARG A 289 -23.85 8.00 -8.65
C ARG A 289 -23.54 7.43 -10.04
N PRO A 290 -24.26 6.38 -10.47
CA PRO A 290 -25.41 5.71 -9.84
C PRO A 290 -25.02 4.56 -8.86
N LEU A 291 -23.74 4.39 -8.53
CA LEU A 291 -23.22 3.31 -7.70
C LEU A 291 -23.40 3.61 -6.20
N ALA A 292 -23.69 2.58 -5.40
CA ALA A 292 -24.08 2.75 -4.01
C ALA A 292 -22.89 2.64 -3.02
N ASP A 293 -21.88 1.81 -3.34
CA ASP A 293 -20.79 1.47 -2.44
C ASP A 293 -19.52 1.04 -3.21
N ALA A 294 -18.47 0.71 -2.47
CA ALA A 294 -17.19 0.27 -2.99
C ALA A 294 -17.29 -1.02 -3.83
N THR A 295 -18.14 -1.94 -3.42
CA THR A 295 -18.34 -3.23 -4.13
C THR A 295 -18.97 -2.98 -5.49
N ALA A 296 -20.05 -2.19 -5.54
CA ALA A 296 -20.70 -1.81 -6.79
C ALA A 296 -19.74 -1.08 -7.74
N LEU A 297 -18.82 -0.25 -7.21
CA LEU A 297 -17.81 0.42 -8.01
C LEU A 297 -16.80 -0.55 -8.64
N VAL A 298 -16.35 -1.55 -7.89
CA VAL A 298 -15.45 -2.60 -8.41
C VAL A 298 -16.16 -3.43 -9.47
N GLU A 299 -17.39 -3.89 -9.21
CA GLU A 299 -18.17 -4.66 -10.17
C GLU A 299 -18.43 -3.90 -11.48
N ALA A 300 -18.72 -2.61 -11.38
CA ALA A 300 -18.92 -1.74 -12.53
C ALA A 300 -17.65 -1.59 -13.39
N ALA A 301 -16.50 -1.35 -12.73
CA ALA A 301 -15.23 -1.22 -13.42
C ALA A 301 -14.79 -2.55 -14.05
N ASP A 302 -14.99 -3.68 -13.36
CA ASP A 302 -14.70 -5.02 -13.86
C ASP A 302 -15.57 -5.37 -15.09
N ALA A 303 -16.88 -5.11 -15.03
CA ALA A 303 -17.78 -5.30 -16.16
C ALA A 303 -17.36 -4.49 -17.40
N ALA A 304 -16.89 -3.24 -17.20
CA ALA A 304 -16.37 -2.42 -18.28
C ALA A 304 -15.04 -2.98 -18.84
N MET A 305 -14.14 -3.44 -17.98
CA MET A 305 -12.89 -4.10 -18.37
C MET A 305 -13.15 -5.37 -19.18
N TYR A 306 -14.07 -6.21 -18.74
CA TYR A 306 -14.46 -7.40 -19.48
C TYR A 306 -14.99 -7.09 -20.89
N ARG A 307 -15.76 -5.99 -21.04
CA ARG A 307 -16.18 -5.52 -22.37
C ARG A 307 -15.03 -5.03 -23.23
N ALA A 308 -14.03 -4.36 -22.63
CA ALA A 308 -12.81 -4.02 -23.35
C ALA A 308 -12.12 -5.27 -23.89
N LYS A 309 -12.04 -6.33 -23.09
CA LYS A 309 -11.45 -7.61 -23.46
C LYS A 309 -12.16 -8.29 -24.64
N GLN A 310 -13.50 -8.25 -24.68
CA GLN A 310 -14.30 -8.83 -25.75
C GLN A 310 -14.07 -8.18 -27.12
N VAL A 311 -13.70 -6.92 -27.17
CA VAL A 311 -13.46 -6.18 -28.43
C VAL A 311 -11.98 -6.06 -28.80
N GLY A 312 -11.10 -6.76 -28.07
CA GLY A 312 -9.68 -6.82 -28.38
C GLY A 312 -8.80 -5.80 -27.63
N GLY A 313 -9.27 -5.31 -26.49
CA GLY A 313 -8.53 -4.41 -25.60
C GLY A 313 -8.99 -2.95 -25.66
N GLY A 314 -8.20 -2.07 -25.04
CA GLY A 314 -8.47 -0.64 -24.97
C GLY A 314 -9.32 -0.22 -23.76
N VAL A 315 -9.92 0.96 -23.82
CA VAL A 315 -10.65 1.57 -22.69
C VAL A 315 -12.17 1.46 -22.91
N ARG A 316 -12.89 1.06 -21.88
CA ARG A 316 -14.35 1.12 -21.81
C ARG A 316 -14.78 1.79 -20.51
N VAL A 317 -15.77 2.66 -20.63
CA VAL A 317 -16.43 3.28 -19.48
C VAL A 317 -17.66 2.46 -19.14
N TRP A 318 -17.88 2.25 -17.85
CA TRP A 318 -19.12 1.65 -17.39
C TRP A 318 -20.30 2.62 -17.60
N GLU A 319 -21.36 2.13 -18.23
CA GLU A 319 -22.61 2.85 -18.42
C GLU A 319 -23.75 2.06 -17.78
N ASN A 320 -24.73 2.75 -17.22
CA ASN A 320 -25.84 2.09 -16.51
C ASN A 320 -26.66 1.15 -17.45
N SER A 321 -26.55 1.34 -18.77
CA SER A 321 -27.12 0.44 -19.78
C SER A 321 -26.45 -0.95 -19.85
N PHE A 322 -25.28 -1.13 -19.21
CA PHE A 322 -24.63 -2.44 -19.09
C PHE A 322 -25.37 -3.39 -18.14
N ALA A 323 -26.33 -2.88 -17.36
CA ALA A 323 -27.18 -3.67 -16.50
C ALA A 323 -28.17 -4.58 -17.27
N ASP A 324 -28.36 -4.38 -18.57
CA ASP A 324 -29.29 -5.13 -19.42
C ASP A 324 -28.63 -6.26 -20.25
N GLY A 325 -27.31 -6.54 -20.05
CA GLY A 325 -26.66 -7.75 -20.57
C GLY A 325 -27.06 -8.99 -19.76
N PRO A 326 -26.60 -10.20 -20.12
CA PRO A 326 -26.99 -11.46 -19.44
C PRO A 326 -26.69 -11.52 -17.92
N HIS A 327 -26.13 -10.48 -17.34
CA HIS A 327 -25.95 -10.26 -15.91
C HIS A 327 -26.87 -9.18 -15.31
N GLY A 328 -27.80 -8.59 -16.10
CA GLY A 328 -28.65 -7.45 -15.74
C GLY A 328 -29.97 -7.76 -15.04
N ALA A 329 -30.15 -8.93 -14.44
CA ALA A 329 -31.37 -9.32 -13.75
C ALA A 329 -31.20 -9.37 -12.22
N MET A 330 -30.89 -8.23 -11.58
CA MET A 330 -31.14 -8.07 -10.14
C MET A 330 -31.68 -6.68 -9.82
N ARG A 331 -32.99 -6.48 -10.04
CA ARG A 331 -33.79 -5.47 -9.36
C ARG A 331 -34.76 -6.19 -8.43
N SER A 332 -34.53 -6.00 -7.17
CA SER A 332 -35.47 -5.80 -6.05
C SER A 332 -34.99 -6.52 -4.78
N GLY A 333 -34.61 -5.71 -3.80
CA GLY A 333 -34.79 -5.93 -2.35
C GLY A 333 -34.52 -7.34 -1.83
N ARG A 334 -33.26 -7.81 -1.83
CA ARG A 334 -32.83 -8.92 -0.98
C ARG A 334 -31.34 -8.78 -0.65
N ILE A 335 -31.01 -9.23 0.56
CA ILE A 335 -29.71 -9.24 1.22
C ILE A 335 -28.57 -9.54 0.23
N ALA A 336 -27.61 -8.62 0.10
CA ALA A 336 -26.39 -8.80 -0.69
C ALA A 336 -25.61 -10.01 -0.13
N ILE A 337 -25.52 -11.07 -0.90
CA ILE A 337 -24.59 -12.16 -0.61
C ILE A 337 -23.19 -11.62 -0.96
N PRO A 338 -22.21 -11.68 -0.04
CA PRO A 338 -20.85 -11.25 -0.36
C PRO A 338 -20.33 -12.04 -1.56
N PRO A 339 -19.45 -11.46 -2.43
CA PRO A 339 -18.92 -12.16 -3.59
C PRO A 339 -18.25 -13.46 -3.13
N ALA A 340 -18.81 -14.58 -3.53
CA ALA A 340 -18.27 -15.88 -3.15
C ALA A 340 -16.96 -16.12 -3.91
N PRO A 341 -15.95 -16.73 -3.27
CA PRO A 341 -14.66 -17.00 -3.90
C PRO A 341 -14.82 -17.93 -5.11
N TYR A 342 -14.05 -17.67 -6.16
CA TYR A 342 -14.01 -18.52 -7.35
C TYR A 342 -13.10 -19.73 -7.14
N LEU A 343 -13.60 -20.93 -7.45
CA LEU A 343 -12.89 -22.19 -7.39
C LEU A 343 -12.63 -22.72 -8.80
N SER A 344 -11.37 -22.71 -9.22
CA SER A 344 -10.97 -23.09 -10.58
C SER A 344 -11.07 -24.59 -10.87
N ASP A 345 -10.93 -25.43 -9.85
CA ASP A 345 -11.05 -26.90 -9.96
C ASP A 345 -11.88 -27.46 -8.80
N PRO A 346 -13.20 -27.54 -8.95
CA PRO A 346 -14.07 -28.16 -7.93
C PRO A 346 -13.84 -29.67 -7.81
N GLY A 347 -13.33 -30.30 -8.87
CA GLY A 347 -13.10 -31.73 -8.94
C GLY A 347 -12.04 -32.22 -7.96
N HIS A 348 -11.07 -31.41 -7.61
CA HIS A 348 -9.99 -31.78 -6.70
C HIS A 348 -10.46 -31.88 -5.23
N LEU A 349 -11.46 -31.08 -4.84
CA LEU A 349 -11.97 -31.00 -3.46
C LEU A 349 -13.23 -31.86 -3.25
N ALA A 350 -13.99 -32.11 -4.30
CA ALA A 350 -15.25 -32.84 -4.23
C ALA A 350 -15.04 -34.35 -4.07
N THR A 351 -15.65 -34.93 -3.02
CA THR A 351 -15.66 -36.37 -2.75
C THR A 351 -17.09 -36.91 -2.81
N ARG A 352 -17.25 -38.22 -2.99
CA ARG A 352 -18.59 -38.88 -3.00
C ARG A 352 -19.33 -38.65 -1.68
N ASP A 353 -18.66 -38.80 -0.56
CA ASP A 353 -19.27 -38.66 0.75
C ASP A 353 -19.83 -37.24 0.98
N LEU A 354 -19.13 -36.23 0.48
CA LEU A 354 -19.61 -34.85 0.52
C LEU A 354 -20.88 -34.66 -0.35
N GLN A 355 -20.96 -35.32 -1.53
CA GLN A 355 -22.13 -35.17 -2.38
C GLN A 355 -23.40 -35.83 -1.80
N LEU A 356 -23.27 -36.80 -0.91
CA LEU A 356 -24.40 -37.39 -0.21
C LEU A 356 -25.08 -36.46 0.79
N LEU A 357 -24.41 -35.32 1.11
CA LEU A 357 -24.95 -34.31 2.04
C LEU A 357 -26.02 -33.44 1.40
N ILE A 358 -26.16 -33.43 0.08
CA ILE A 358 -27.20 -32.68 -0.62
C ILE A 358 -28.09 -33.64 -1.47
N PRO A 359 -29.40 -33.35 -1.60
CA PRO A 359 -30.28 -34.14 -2.48
C PRO A 359 -29.82 -34.09 -3.93
N ALA A 360 -29.76 -35.26 -4.58
CA ALA A 360 -29.28 -35.36 -5.97
C ALA A 360 -30.13 -34.54 -6.97
N ALA A 361 -31.43 -34.37 -6.70
CA ALA A 361 -32.31 -33.51 -7.48
C ALA A 361 -31.84 -32.02 -7.44
N LEU A 362 -31.61 -31.49 -6.27
CA LEU A 362 -31.13 -30.09 -6.09
C LEU A 362 -29.71 -29.91 -6.62
N ALA A 363 -28.83 -30.89 -6.42
CA ALA A 363 -27.51 -30.88 -7.02
C ALA A 363 -27.58 -30.80 -8.57
N GLY A 364 -28.57 -31.47 -9.17
CA GLY A 364 -28.84 -31.40 -10.61
C GLY A 364 -29.39 -30.05 -11.06
N GLU A 365 -30.42 -29.58 -10.39
CA GLU A 365 -31.12 -28.33 -10.69
C GLU A 365 -30.22 -27.11 -10.64
N TRP A 366 -29.41 -27.00 -9.59
CA TRP A 366 -28.52 -25.86 -9.37
C TRP A 366 -27.09 -26.07 -9.89
N ASN A 367 -26.83 -27.21 -10.55
CA ASN A 367 -25.49 -27.63 -10.95
C ASN A 367 -24.48 -27.49 -9.80
N ALA A 368 -24.90 -27.89 -8.61
CA ALA A 368 -24.20 -27.70 -7.36
C ALA A 368 -23.28 -28.87 -7.01
N VAL A 369 -22.09 -28.60 -6.50
CA VAL A 369 -21.10 -29.59 -6.06
C VAL A 369 -20.62 -29.20 -4.64
N VAL A 370 -20.73 -30.14 -3.69
CA VAL A 370 -20.17 -29.90 -2.33
C VAL A 370 -18.67 -30.09 -2.37
N VAL A 371 -17.92 -29.07 -1.99
CA VAL A 371 -16.45 -29.05 -2.03
C VAL A 371 -15.80 -29.01 -0.64
N GLY A 372 -16.61 -28.86 0.41
CA GLY A 372 -16.11 -28.88 1.78
C GLY A 372 -17.23 -28.86 2.83
N ARG A 373 -16.87 -29.29 4.03
CA ARG A 373 -17.72 -29.22 5.22
C ARG A 373 -16.89 -28.80 6.44
N ASP A 374 -17.41 -27.81 7.17
CA ASP A 374 -16.86 -27.41 8.46
C ASP A 374 -18.00 -27.27 9.49
N GLY A 375 -18.06 -28.22 10.41
CA GLY A 375 -19.14 -28.31 11.40
C GLY A 375 -20.54 -28.32 10.76
N GLN A 376 -21.29 -27.24 10.97
CA GLN A 376 -22.65 -27.02 10.43
C GLN A 376 -22.67 -26.16 9.16
N VAL A 377 -21.54 -25.98 8.50
CA VAL A 377 -21.41 -25.21 7.27
C VAL A 377 -20.99 -26.12 6.12
N LEU A 378 -21.72 -26.09 5.00
CA LEU A 378 -21.30 -26.72 3.74
C LEU A 378 -20.79 -25.68 2.76
N THR A 379 -19.60 -25.90 2.23
CA THR A 379 -19.07 -25.13 1.09
C THR A 379 -19.55 -25.77 -0.20
N ILE A 380 -20.35 -25.05 -0.98
CA ILE A 380 -20.96 -25.56 -2.22
C ILE A 380 -20.55 -24.71 -3.40
N ALA A 381 -19.98 -25.35 -4.43
CA ALA A 381 -19.66 -24.72 -5.69
C ALA A 381 -20.89 -24.69 -6.60
N ILE A 382 -21.26 -23.51 -7.09
CA ILE A 382 -22.39 -23.26 -8.02
C ILE A 382 -21.91 -22.39 -9.19
N PRO A 383 -22.58 -22.41 -10.35
CA PRO A 383 -22.08 -21.69 -11.54
C PRO A 383 -22.25 -20.17 -11.48
N SER A 384 -23.17 -19.67 -10.66
CA SER A 384 -23.42 -18.22 -10.52
C SER A 384 -24.06 -17.91 -9.17
N PRO A 385 -23.97 -16.64 -8.71
CA PRO A 385 -24.64 -16.21 -7.49
C PRO A 385 -26.14 -16.43 -7.57
N ASN A 386 -26.69 -17.27 -6.68
CA ASN A 386 -28.11 -17.55 -6.65
C ASN A 386 -28.61 -17.71 -5.20
N ALA A 387 -29.29 -16.68 -4.70
CA ALA A 387 -29.84 -16.71 -3.35
C ALA A 387 -30.91 -17.80 -3.17
N ALA A 388 -31.69 -18.10 -4.20
CA ALA A 388 -32.70 -19.15 -4.14
C ALA A 388 -32.06 -20.52 -4.01
N ALA A 389 -30.97 -20.79 -4.74
CA ALA A 389 -30.19 -22.02 -4.62
C ALA A 389 -29.64 -22.22 -3.21
N VAL A 390 -29.06 -21.15 -2.62
CA VAL A 390 -28.51 -21.16 -1.25
C VAL A 390 -29.61 -21.42 -0.23
N ASP A 391 -30.76 -20.75 -0.35
CA ASP A 391 -31.92 -20.93 0.56
C ASP A 391 -32.53 -22.33 0.47
N GLU A 392 -32.70 -22.87 -0.76
CA GLU A 392 -33.23 -24.21 -0.95
C GLU A 392 -32.28 -25.29 -0.47
N LEU A 393 -31.00 -25.19 -0.79
CA LEU A 393 -29.97 -26.10 -0.32
C LEU A 393 -29.86 -26.08 1.21
N SER A 394 -29.91 -24.89 1.82
CA SER A 394 -29.88 -24.75 3.28
C SER A 394 -31.10 -25.39 3.95
N LYS A 395 -32.32 -25.15 3.41
CA LYS A 395 -33.55 -25.75 3.92
C LYS A 395 -33.58 -27.29 3.78
N ALA A 396 -33.09 -27.77 2.66
CA ALA A 396 -33.11 -29.22 2.35
C ALA A 396 -32.06 -30.02 3.15
N THR A 397 -30.96 -29.39 3.52
CA THR A 397 -29.82 -30.04 4.20
C THR A 397 -29.76 -29.76 5.69
N GLY A 398 -30.35 -28.66 6.16
CA GLY A 398 -30.21 -28.19 7.54
C GLY A 398 -28.85 -27.57 7.86
N PHE A 399 -27.97 -27.41 6.87
CA PHE A 399 -26.67 -26.78 7.00
C PHE A 399 -26.73 -25.32 6.58
N ALA A 400 -25.88 -24.48 7.16
CA ALA A 400 -25.57 -23.18 6.60
C ALA A 400 -24.75 -23.38 5.32
N ILE A 401 -25.10 -22.70 4.22
CA ILE A 401 -24.44 -22.85 2.95
C ILE A 401 -23.46 -21.69 2.73
N TYR A 402 -22.19 -22.02 2.49
CA TYR A 402 -21.19 -21.07 2.01
C TYR A 402 -20.98 -21.29 0.50
N PRO A 403 -21.54 -20.42 -0.37
CA PRO A 403 -21.41 -20.58 -1.79
C PRO A 403 -20.02 -20.18 -2.27
N VAL A 404 -19.45 -20.97 -3.20
CA VAL A 404 -18.28 -20.63 -4.01
C VAL A 404 -18.66 -20.77 -5.48
N PHE A 405 -17.98 -20.06 -6.38
CA PHE A 405 -18.29 -20.10 -7.79
C PHE A 405 -17.30 -20.98 -8.55
N SER A 406 -17.81 -21.65 -9.59
CA SER A 406 -16.97 -22.40 -10.51
C SER A 406 -17.62 -22.44 -11.90
N ASN A 407 -16.82 -22.78 -12.90
CA ASN A 407 -17.30 -22.93 -14.28
C ASN A 407 -18.39 -24.03 -14.35
N ALA A 408 -19.50 -23.70 -15.00
CA ALA A 408 -20.64 -24.64 -15.16
C ALA A 408 -20.23 -25.99 -15.78
N THR A 409 -19.31 -25.98 -16.75
CA THR A 409 -18.79 -27.18 -17.42
C THR A 409 -17.98 -28.05 -16.46
N ASP A 410 -17.16 -27.45 -15.61
CA ASP A 410 -16.31 -28.17 -14.64
C ASP A 410 -17.15 -28.76 -13.50
N LEU A 411 -18.20 -28.07 -13.07
CA LEU A 411 -19.17 -28.57 -12.10
C LEU A 411 -19.94 -29.79 -12.67
N GLU A 412 -20.41 -29.71 -13.91
CA GLU A 412 -21.10 -30.83 -14.57
C GLU A 412 -20.18 -32.05 -14.76
N ALA A 413 -18.93 -31.83 -15.19
CA ALA A 413 -17.93 -32.87 -15.34
C ALA A 413 -17.63 -33.53 -13.98
N THR A 414 -17.48 -32.72 -12.90
CA THR A 414 -17.26 -33.22 -11.55
C THR A 414 -18.43 -34.07 -11.05
N ARG A 415 -19.65 -33.62 -11.23
CA ARG A 415 -20.85 -34.38 -10.86
C ARG A 415 -20.95 -35.73 -11.62
N ARG A 416 -20.72 -35.70 -12.92
CA ARG A 416 -20.72 -36.97 -13.73
C ARG A 416 -19.67 -37.94 -13.24
N ARG A 417 -18.44 -37.46 -12.91
CA ARG A 417 -17.37 -38.28 -12.37
C ARG A 417 -17.74 -38.89 -11.02
N LEU A 418 -18.42 -38.16 -10.15
CA LEU A 418 -18.79 -38.61 -8.82
C LEU A 418 -20.04 -39.48 -8.81
N ALA A 419 -20.88 -39.41 -9.86
CA ALA A 419 -22.08 -40.24 -10.02
C ALA A 419 -21.77 -41.63 -10.63
N ASN A 420 -20.69 -41.75 -11.41
CA ASN A 420 -20.28 -43.05 -11.97
C ASN A 420 -19.32 -43.79 -11.01
N PRO A 421 -19.52 -45.10 -10.75
CA PRO A 421 -18.70 -45.92 -9.87
C PRO A 421 -17.28 -46.15 -10.40
#